data_384fd69e91b88566fd2b66381a4c208a
#
_entry.id   384fd69e91b88566fd2b66381a4c208a
#
_cell.length_a   1.000
_cell.length_b   1.000
_cell.length_c   1.000
_cell.angle_alpha   90.00
_cell.angle_beta   90.00
_cell.angle_gamma   90.00
#
_symmetry.space_group_name_H-M   'P 1'
#
loop_
_entity.id
_entity.type
_entity.pdbx_description
1 polymer ?
#
loop_
_entity_poly.entity_id
_entity_poly.type
_entity_poly.pdbx_seq_one_letter_code
_entity_poly.pdbx_strand_id
1 'polypeptide(L)'
;GPAAFGQSSELESEDSTATIENCLAEAEAGGRNRESCVGRMYDACPGNAGSTLEMVTCITNETAFWDARLNEVYRELIDIYRRRDSEFSDDYNMVARLRDTQRGWIEWRDLKCRFAYDEFRGGTLGRITGADCMMSMTAERVFELEDLKETAEM
;
A
#
# COMPACT_ATOMS: atom_id res chain seq x y z
N GLY A 1 0.95 -24.89 -25.15
CA GLY A 1 -0.46 -24.75 -24.88
C GLY A 1 -0.79 -23.53 -24.04
N PRO A 2 -2.08 -23.12 -23.91
CA PRO A 2 -2.46 -21.89 -23.16
C PRO A 2 -2.11 -21.93 -21.67
N ALA A 3 -1.79 -23.08 -21.09
CA ALA A 3 -1.43 -23.22 -19.68
C ALA A 3 -0.04 -22.67 -19.32
N ALA A 4 0.84 -22.50 -20.32
CA ALA A 4 2.21 -22.01 -20.07
C ALA A 4 2.29 -20.48 -19.85
N PHE A 5 1.31 -19.71 -20.36
CA PHE A 5 1.26 -18.25 -20.21
C PHE A 5 0.78 -17.81 -18.82
N GLY A 6 -0.14 -18.54 -18.20
CA GLY A 6 -0.64 -18.23 -16.84
C GLY A 6 0.40 -18.49 -15.75
N GLN A 7 1.25 -19.50 -15.92
CA GLN A 7 2.26 -19.87 -14.94
C GLN A 7 3.44 -18.88 -14.89
N SER A 8 3.84 -18.29 -16.02
CA SER A 8 4.94 -17.33 -16.04
C SER A 8 4.56 -16.01 -15.38
N SER A 9 3.32 -15.52 -15.55
CA SER A 9 2.87 -14.28 -14.92
C SER A 9 2.68 -14.42 -13.40
N GLU A 10 2.24 -15.58 -12.92
CA GLU A 10 2.13 -15.84 -11.47
C GLU A 10 3.50 -15.94 -10.80
N LEU A 11 4.47 -16.60 -11.46
CA LEU A 11 5.85 -16.69 -10.95
C LEU A 11 6.55 -15.34 -10.91
N GLU A 12 6.36 -14.49 -11.92
CA GLU A 12 6.89 -13.12 -11.94
C GLU A 12 6.29 -12.26 -10.83
N SER A 13 4.98 -12.41 -10.55
CA SER A 13 4.29 -11.71 -9.47
C SER A 13 4.80 -12.16 -8.10
N GLU A 14 5.00 -13.46 -7.87
CA GLU A 14 5.53 -14.00 -6.63
C GLU A 14 6.96 -13.53 -6.36
N ASP A 15 7.84 -13.55 -7.36
CA ASP A 15 9.23 -13.06 -7.25
C ASP A 15 9.26 -11.57 -6.91
N SER A 16 8.39 -10.77 -7.54
CA SER A 16 8.31 -9.33 -7.31
C SER A 16 7.82 -9.01 -5.89
N THR A 17 6.83 -9.76 -5.39
CA THR A 17 6.31 -9.64 -4.03
C THR A 17 7.39 -10.01 -3.00
N ALA A 18 8.13 -11.09 -3.23
CA ALA A 18 9.23 -11.52 -2.37
C ALA A 18 10.31 -10.44 -2.25
N THR A 19 10.57 -9.67 -3.30
CA THR A 19 11.53 -8.57 -3.31
C THR A 19 11.16 -7.50 -2.28
N ILE A 20 9.88 -7.09 -2.21
CA ILE A 20 9.41 -6.13 -1.21
C ILE A 20 9.43 -6.74 0.18
N GLU A 21 8.95 -7.96 0.34
CA GLU A 21 8.90 -8.64 1.63
C GLU A 21 10.30 -8.79 2.24
N ASN A 22 11.29 -9.17 1.43
CA ASN A 22 12.69 -9.25 1.88
C ASN A 22 13.23 -7.88 2.27
N CYS A 23 12.91 -6.84 1.51
CA CYS A 23 13.30 -5.46 1.83
C CYS A 23 12.71 -5.02 3.18
N LEU A 24 11.44 -5.28 3.41
CA LEU A 24 10.76 -4.94 4.67
C LEU A 24 11.33 -5.72 5.86
N ALA A 25 11.68 -6.99 5.67
CA ALA A 25 12.32 -7.79 6.70
C ALA A 25 13.70 -7.23 7.07
N GLU A 26 14.48 -6.79 6.10
CA GLU A 26 15.77 -6.13 6.35
C GLU A 26 15.58 -4.79 7.08
N ALA A 27 14.56 -4.03 6.74
CA ALA A 27 14.23 -2.79 7.41
C ALA A 27 13.84 -3.02 8.87
N GLU A 28 13.04 -4.04 9.15
CA GLU A 28 12.64 -4.41 10.50
C GLU A 28 13.84 -4.84 11.35
N ALA A 29 14.81 -5.50 10.75
CA ALA A 29 16.06 -5.88 11.41
C ALA A 29 17.04 -4.69 11.61
N GLY A 30 16.67 -3.48 11.16
CA GLY A 30 17.48 -2.27 11.29
C GLY A 30 18.52 -2.08 10.17
N GLY A 31 18.48 -2.91 9.10
CA GLY A 31 19.44 -2.86 8.01
C GLY A 31 19.17 -1.78 6.96
N ARG A 32 17.97 -1.23 6.94
CA ARG A 32 17.57 -0.15 6.03
C ARG A 32 16.28 0.52 6.48
N ASN A 33 15.96 1.64 5.86
CA ASN A 33 14.73 2.37 6.07
C ASN A 33 13.58 1.70 5.25
N ARG A 34 12.45 1.42 5.89
CA ARG A 34 11.30 0.77 5.22
C ARG A 34 10.72 1.58 4.06
N GLU A 35 10.82 2.91 4.10
CA GLU A 35 10.39 3.78 3.02
C GLU A 35 11.17 3.52 1.72
N SER A 36 12.40 3.03 1.82
CA SER A 36 13.21 2.64 0.65
C SER A 36 12.66 1.40 -0.07
N CYS A 37 11.74 0.67 0.55
CA CYS A 37 11.11 -0.51 -0.03
C CYS A 37 9.99 -0.17 -1.01
N VAL A 38 9.45 1.05 -0.93
CA VAL A 38 8.41 1.52 -1.86
C VAL A 38 9.02 1.69 -3.24
N GLY A 39 8.42 1.06 -4.24
CA GLY A 39 8.91 1.06 -5.61
C GLY A 39 9.71 -0.18 -6.01
N ARG A 40 9.99 -1.11 -5.08
CA ARG A 40 10.80 -2.30 -5.37
C ARG A 40 10.14 -3.27 -6.34
N MET A 41 8.83 -3.47 -6.25
CA MET A 41 8.08 -4.25 -7.23
C MET A 41 8.10 -3.58 -8.59
N TYR A 42 7.88 -2.27 -8.61
CA TYR A 42 7.96 -1.47 -9.83
C TYR A 42 9.33 -1.61 -10.49
N ASP A 43 10.40 -1.48 -9.73
CA ASP A 43 11.78 -1.57 -10.23
C ASP A 43 12.08 -2.95 -10.83
N ALA A 44 11.49 -4.00 -10.29
CA ALA A 44 11.66 -5.38 -10.76
C ALA A 44 10.67 -5.76 -11.88
N CYS A 45 9.72 -4.89 -12.20
CA CYS A 45 8.67 -5.18 -13.17
C CYS A 45 9.18 -5.01 -14.61
N PRO A 46 9.03 -6.02 -15.49
CA PRO A 46 9.58 -5.93 -16.88
C PRO A 46 9.03 -4.77 -17.70
N GLY A 47 7.83 -4.29 -17.42
CA GLY A 47 7.18 -3.18 -18.15
C GLY A 47 7.56 -1.79 -17.65
N ASN A 48 8.43 -1.66 -16.67
CA ASN A 48 8.74 -0.37 -16.03
C ASN A 48 9.41 0.66 -16.95
N ALA A 49 10.04 0.23 -18.03
CA ALA A 49 10.66 1.10 -19.04
C ALA A 49 9.91 1.06 -20.38
N GLY A 50 8.71 0.50 -20.39
CA GLY A 50 7.90 0.33 -21.59
C GLY A 50 6.98 1.50 -21.88
N SER A 51 5.81 1.18 -22.44
CA SER A 51 4.75 2.16 -22.71
C SER A 51 4.16 2.74 -21.40
N THR A 52 3.42 3.83 -21.53
CA THR A 52 2.68 4.41 -20.40
C THR A 52 1.77 3.38 -19.74
N LEU A 53 1.05 2.59 -20.53
CA LEU A 53 0.19 1.53 -20.02
C LEU A 53 0.98 0.48 -19.22
N GLU A 54 2.12 0.05 -19.74
CA GLU A 54 2.97 -0.92 -19.05
C GLU A 54 3.53 -0.37 -17.73
N MET A 55 3.99 0.88 -17.74
CA MET A 55 4.46 1.55 -16.52
C MET A 55 3.36 1.66 -15.47
N VAL A 56 2.16 2.10 -15.86
CA VAL A 56 1.01 2.20 -14.97
C VAL A 56 0.61 0.83 -14.42
N THR A 57 0.65 -0.21 -15.25
CA THR A 57 0.37 -1.58 -14.82
C THR A 57 1.37 -2.05 -13.75
N CYS A 58 2.67 -1.77 -13.94
CA CYS A 58 3.70 -2.07 -12.95
C CYS A 58 3.46 -1.35 -11.62
N ILE A 59 3.10 -0.06 -11.67
CA ILE A 59 2.78 0.72 -10.46
C ILE A 59 1.54 0.14 -9.77
N THR A 60 0.50 -0.16 -10.52
CA THR A 60 -0.77 -0.68 -10.00
C THR A 60 -0.59 -2.06 -9.34
N ASN A 61 0.29 -2.90 -9.90
CA ASN A 61 0.62 -4.20 -9.29
C ASN A 61 1.26 -4.02 -7.91
N GLU A 62 2.16 -3.07 -7.77
CA GLU A 62 2.75 -2.77 -6.46
C GLU A 62 1.73 -2.15 -5.50
N THR A 63 0.86 -1.27 -5.98
CA THR A 63 -0.22 -0.71 -5.18
C THR A 63 -1.12 -1.81 -4.60
N ALA A 64 -1.40 -2.85 -5.37
CA ALA A 64 -2.18 -4.00 -4.89
C ALA A 64 -1.50 -4.72 -3.72
N PHE A 65 -0.18 -4.84 -3.75
CA PHE A 65 0.61 -5.37 -2.62
C PHE A 65 0.42 -4.52 -1.36
N TRP A 66 0.59 -3.21 -1.47
CA TRP A 66 0.44 -2.30 -0.33
C TRP A 66 -1.00 -2.25 0.18
N ASP A 67 -1.97 -2.32 -0.72
CA ASP A 67 -3.39 -2.33 -0.36
C ASP A 67 -3.77 -3.58 0.43
N ALA A 68 -3.28 -4.75 0.03
CA ALA A 68 -3.49 -5.99 0.77
C ALA A 68 -2.88 -5.91 2.18
N ARG A 69 -1.68 -5.35 2.30
CA ARG A 69 -1.00 -5.15 3.57
C ARG A 69 -1.71 -4.12 4.45
N LEU A 70 -2.23 -3.06 3.83
CA LEU A 70 -3.05 -2.05 4.53
C LEU A 70 -4.30 -2.67 5.15
N ASN A 71 -5.01 -3.49 4.38
CA ASN A 71 -6.21 -4.16 4.86
C ASN A 71 -5.92 -5.12 6.00
N GLU A 72 -4.80 -5.82 5.97
CA GLU A 72 -4.36 -6.72 7.02
C GLU A 72 -4.08 -5.98 8.34
N VAL A 73 -3.24 -4.95 8.31
CA VAL A 73 -2.91 -4.19 9.52
C VAL A 73 -4.13 -3.45 10.08
N TYR A 74 -5.00 -2.95 9.20
CA TYR A 74 -6.25 -2.31 9.61
C TYR A 74 -7.14 -3.29 10.39
N ARG A 75 -7.33 -4.51 9.88
CA ARG A 75 -8.13 -5.53 10.58
C ARG A 75 -7.53 -5.91 11.94
N GLU A 76 -6.21 -6.03 12.02
CA GLU A 76 -5.50 -6.29 13.27
C GLU A 76 -5.73 -5.17 14.29
N LEU A 77 -5.69 -3.91 13.86
CA LEU A 77 -5.96 -2.75 14.70
C LEU A 77 -7.41 -2.71 15.17
N ILE A 78 -8.37 -3.01 14.29
CA ILE A 78 -9.79 -3.10 14.68
C ILE A 78 -9.95 -4.11 15.81
N ASP A 79 -9.31 -5.28 15.74
CA ASP A 79 -9.38 -6.31 16.78
C ASP A 79 -8.75 -5.85 18.09
N ILE A 80 -7.61 -5.15 18.03
CA ILE A 80 -6.94 -4.61 19.22
C ILE A 80 -7.84 -3.58 19.91
N TYR A 81 -8.39 -2.61 19.17
CA TYR A 81 -9.22 -1.56 19.73
C TYR A 81 -10.58 -2.09 20.20
N ARG A 82 -11.11 -3.12 19.53
CA ARG A 82 -12.34 -3.77 20.00
C ARG A 82 -12.15 -4.39 21.39
N ARG A 83 -11.03 -5.06 21.62
CA ARG A 83 -10.69 -5.61 22.93
C ARG A 83 -10.52 -4.51 23.97
N ARG A 84 -9.81 -3.43 23.63
CA ARG A 84 -9.64 -2.28 24.53
C ARG A 84 -10.96 -1.60 24.87
N ASP A 85 -11.80 -1.36 23.87
CA ASP A 85 -13.11 -0.75 24.09
C ASP A 85 -13.97 -1.60 25.05
N SER A 86 -13.81 -2.92 25.01
CA SER A 86 -14.54 -3.82 25.93
C SER A 86 -13.97 -3.82 27.34
N GLU A 87 -12.70 -3.48 27.52
CA GLU A 87 -12.02 -3.46 28.83
C GLU A 87 -12.28 -2.18 29.63
N PHE A 88 -12.59 -1.09 28.95
CA PHE A 88 -12.81 0.22 29.58
C PHE A 88 -14.30 0.56 29.59
N SER A 89 -14.76 1.08 30.76
CA SER A 89 -16.17 1.47 30.97
C SER A 89 -16.38 2.95 30.65
N ASP A 90 -15.84 3.43 29.57
CA ASP A 90 -15.95 4.83 29.15
C ASP A 90 -16.70 4.94 27.80
N ASP A 91 -16.88 6.19 27.35
CA ASP A 91 -17.58 6.50 26.09
C ASP A 91 -16.65 6.62 24.88
N TYR A 92 -15.36 6.34 25.04
CA TYR A 92 -14.42 6.36 23.94
C TYR A 92 -14.61 5.11 23.08
N ASN A 93 -15.13 5.29 21.88
CA ASN A 93 -15.30 4.22 20.92
C ASN A 93 -14.15 4.28 19.90
N MET A 94 -13.03 3.66 20.25
CA MET A 94 -11.82 3.73 19.42
C MET A 94 -11.95 2.99 18.10
N VAL A 95 -12.75 1.92 18.06
CA VAL A 95 -13.08 1.23 16.80
C VAL A 95 -13.77 2.19 15.83
N ALA A 96 -14.79 2.91 16.29
CA ALA A 96 -15.50 3.89 15.44
C ALA A 96 -14.58 5.03 15.01
N ARG A 97 -13.71 5.51 15.90
CA ARG A 97 -12.76 6.58 15.58
C ARG A 97 -11.73 6.14 14.55
N LEU A 98 -11.24 4.91 14.65
CA LEU A 98 -10.31 4.35 13.66
C LEU A 98 -10.99 4.24 12.28
N ARG A 99 -12.23 3.77 12.25
CA ARG A 99 -13.01 3.70 11.00
C ARG A 99 -13.19 5.07 10.37
N ASP A 100 -13.47 6.10 11.16
CA ASP A 100 -13.64 7.47 10.66
C ASP A 100 -12.32 8.03 10.11
N THR A 101 -11.20 7.80 10.80
CA THR A 101 -9.89 8.24 10.29
C THR A 101 -9.54 7.54 8.99
N GLN A 102 -9.86 6.26 8.86
CA GLN A 102 -9.59 5.52 7.64
C GLN A 102 -10.43 6.03 6.46
N ARG A 103 -11.71 6.32 6.69
CA ARG A 103 -12.57 6.93 5.66
C ARG A 103 -12.03 8.30 5.22
N GLY A 104 -11.66 9.13 6.19
CA GLY A 104 -11.08 10.44 5.89
C GLY A 104 -9.77 10.34 5.11
N TRP A 105 -8.94 9.36 5.45
CA TRP A 105 -7.71 9.11 4.71
C TRP A 105 -7.99 8.65 3.26
N ILE A 106 -8.94 7.75 3.04
CA ILE A 106 -9.32 7.29 1.70
C ILE A 106 -9.80 8.48 0.84
N GLU A 107 -10.66 9.34 1.40
CA GLU A 107 -11.13 10.54 0.71
C GLU A 107 -9.98 11.48 0.35
N TRP A 108 -9.08 11.71 1.30
CA TRP A 108 -7.92 12.55 1.08
C TRP A 108 -6.99 11.97 0.01
N ARG A 109 -6.69 10.67 0.07
CA ARG A 109 -5.87 9.99 -0.93
C ARG A 109 -6.47 10.17 -2.33
N ASP A 110 -7.76 9.90 -2.46
CA ASP A 110 -8.44 9.95 -3.75
C ASP A 110 -8.45 11.37 -4.33
N LEU A 111 -8.68 12.38 -3.50
CA LEU A 111 -8.62 13.79 -3.91
C LEU A 111 -7.21 14.21 -4.30
N LYS A 112 -6.22 13.87 -3.49
CA LYS A 112 -4.83 14.23 -3.75
C LYS A 112 -4.31 13.59 -5.04
N CYS A 113 -4.62 12.32 -5.24
CA CYS A 113 -4.15 11.60 -6.42
C CYS A 113 -4.92 11.98 -7.68
N ARG A 114 -6.19 12.39 -7.55
CA ARG A 114 -6.95 13.02 -8.64
C ARG A 114 -6.31 14.34 -9.05
N PHE A 115 -5.88 15.15 -8.09
CA PHE A 115 -5.15 16.38 -8.38
C PHE A 115 -3.86 16.09 -9.15
N ALA A 116 -3.08 15.09 -8.71
CA ALA A 116 -1.85 14.69 -9.39
C ALA A 116 -2.09 14.23 -10.82
N TYR A 117 -3.19 13.52 -11.06
CA TYR A 117 -3.62 13.10 -12.39
C TYR A 117 -4.02 14.30 -13.27
N ASP A 118 -4.86 15.18 -12.72
CA ASP A 118 -5.46 16.31 -13.47
C ASP A 118 -4.45 17.44 -13.73
N GLU A 119 -3.35 17.51 -13.00
CA GLU A 119 -2.31 18.53 -13.17
C GLU A 119 -1.78 18.58 -14.61
N PHE A 120 -1.73 17.44 -15.29
CA PHE A 120 -1.26 17.33 -16.67
C PHE A 120 -2.37 17.39 -17.72
N ARG A 121 -3.59 17.77 -17.32
CA ARG A 121 -4.74 18.07 -18.21
C ARG A 121 -5.05 16.98 -19.24
N GLY A 122 -5.03 15.72 -18.79
CA GLY A 122 -5.30 14.56 -19.65
C GLY A 122 -4.10 14.01 -20.41
N GLY A 123 -2.91 14.58 -20.20
CA GLY A 123 -1.67 14.06 -20.79
C GLY A 123 -1.27 12.73 -20.14
N THR A 124 -0.43 11.99 -20.87
CA THR A 124 0.02 10.63 -20.44
C THR A 124 0.77 10.63 -19.12
N LEU A 125 1.52 11.70 -18.83
CA LEU A 125 2.26 11.83 -17.57
C LEU A 125 1.33 11.84 -16.35
N GLY A 126 0.10 12.38 -16.50
CA GLY A 126 -0.89 12.37 -15.43
C GLY A 126 -1.30 10.96 -15.00
N ARG A 127 -1.34 10.02 -15.93
CA ARG A 127 -1.64 8.62 -15.63
C ARG A 127 -0.56 8.00 -14.74
N ILE A 128 0.70 8.32 -15.01
CA ILE A 128 1.84 7.83 -14.23
C ILE A 128 1.85 8.49 -12.85
N THR A 129 1.75 9.82 -12.78
CA THR A 129 1.79 10.57 -11.52
C THR A 129 0.60 10.24 -10.62
N GLY A 130 -0.59 10.04 -11.19
CA GLY A 130 -1.77 9.61 -10.46
C GLY A 130 -1.61 8.21 -9.87
N ALA A 131 -1.12 7.26 -10.66
CA ALA A 131 -0.86 5.90 -10.21
C ALA A 131 0.24 5.86 -9.13
N ASP A 132 1.33 6.61 -9.33
CA ASP A 132 2.42 6.72 -8.37
C ASP A 132 1.95 7.33 -7.04
N CYS A 133 1.10 8.34 -7.10
CA CYS A 133 0.48 8.94 -5.92
C CYS A 133 -0.32 7.89 -5.12
N MET A 134 -1.13 7.07 -5.79
CA MET A 134 -1.90 6.01 -5.13
C MET A 134 -0.99 4.99 -4.44
N MET A 135 0.08 4.57 -5.12
CA MET A 135 1.06 3.64 -4.57
C MET A 135 1.74 4.22 -3.33
N SER A 136 2.28 5.42 -3.45
CA SER A 136 3.05 6.07 -2.37
C SER A 136 2.18 6.34 -1.16
N MET A 137 0.97 6.87 -1.34
CA MET A 137 0.07 7.15 -0.23
C MET A 137 -0.41 5.88 0.46
N THR A 138 -0.68 4.83 -0.30
CA THR A 138 -1.10 3.56 0.28
C THR A 138 0.02 2.93 1.13
N ALA A 139 1.25 2.93 0.62
CA ALA A 139 2.42 2.46 1.37
C ALA A 139 2.67 3.29 2.64
N GLU A 140 2.59 4.61 2.55
CA GLU A 140 2.73 5.50 3.72
C GLU A 140 1.68 5.19 4.78
N ARG A 141 0.43 4.94 4.38
CA ARG A 141 -0.63 4.59 5.31
C ARG A 141 -0.38 3.23 5.99
N VAL A 142 0.16 2.25 5.27
CA VAL A 142 0.60 0.98 5.87
C VAL A 142 1.57 1.26 7.02
N PHE A 143 2.57 2.09 6.79
CA PHE A 143 3.58 2.41 7.81
C PHE A 143 2.98 3.15 9.00
N GLU A 144 2.07 4.10 8.77
CA GLU A 144 1.36 4.79 9.85
C GLU A 144 0.57 3.80 10.72
N LEU A 145 -0.17 2.88 10.09
CA LEU A 145 -0.97 1.91 10.82
C LEU A 145 -0.11 0.85 11.52
N GLU A 146 1.02 0.45 10.94
CA GLU A 146 1.98 -0.44 11.59
C GLU A 146 2.58 0.21 12.84
N ASP A 147 2.92 1.51 12.77
CA ASP A 147 3.41 2.27 13.92
C ASP A 147 2.34 2.40 15.00
N LEU A 148 1.11 2.66 14.60
CA LEU A 148 -0.02 2.72 15.52
C LEU A 148 -0.25 1.38 16.21
N LYS A 149 -0.13 0.28 15.47
CA LYS A 149 -0.26 -1.08 16.01
C LYS A 149 0.84 -1.37 17.03
N GLU A 150 2.07 -1.01 16.73
CA GLU A 150 3.20 -1.18 17.66
C GLU A 150 2.93 -0.44 18.98
N THR A 151 2.48 0.80 18.92
CA THR A 151 2.08 1.58 20.09
C THR A 151 0.90 0.94 20.83
N ALA A 152 -0.09 0.45 20.11
CA ALA A 152 -1.29 -0.15 20.68
C ALA A 152 -1.01 -1.48 21.38
N GLU A 153 0.03 -2.20 20.99
CA GLU A 153 0.44 -3.47 21.61
C GLU A 153 1.33 -3.28 22.84
N MET A 154 1.81 -2.08 23.07
CA MET A 154 2.56 -1.74 24.29
C MET A 154 1.60 -1.69 25.49
#